data_b3929d47550934d89a433a7ee0326b1a
#
_entry.id   b3929d47550934d89a433a7ee0326b1a
#
_cell.length_a   1.000
_cell.length_b   1.000
_cell.length_c   1.000
_cell.angle_alpha   90.00
_cell.angle_beta   90.00
_cell.angle_gamma   90.00
#
_symmetry.space_group_name_H-M   'P 1'
#
loop_
_entity.id
_entity.type
_entity.pdbx_description
1 polymer ?
#
loop_
_entity_poly.entity_id
_entity_poly.type
_entity_poly.pdbx_seq_one_letter_code
_entity_poly.pdbx_strand_id
1 'polypeptide(L)'
;MLKNKNLLATIVALTVMVIAALFLTQKEQNNSSNSTEKVKIGVLQFVTHDSLDEIYKGIKAGLKEGGYITTDNLEIDFMNAEGDQSQVQTMSKKLVDNGNELLIGIATPAAQGLANATTELPIIMGAVTDPVGANLVTDLKNPGGNITGVSDQTPVADAVSLIKEITPDAKTIGVLYSSNEDNSKIQVAEFKTAAEEAGYAVLEYAVASSNEIAATVEVASSKADVLFTPVDNTVASAFSTVVSVANKTKTPIFTSVEDMVEGGGIASVTLSQYDLGVATGKMAAKILDGANPADTPVQIFNEGTVVVNQKVAKELGITLSDDVISKASKVIE
;
A
#
# COMPACT_ATOMS: atom_id res chain seq x y z
N MET A 1 -29.99 -36.60 -74.01
CA MET A 1 -28.75 -36.23 -73.33
C MET A 1 -28.76 -34.81 -72.65
N LEU A 2 -29.85 -34.05 -72.65
CA LEU A 2 -29.91 -32.67 -72.11
C LEU A 2 -30.47 -32.55 -70.68
N LYS A 3 -31.12 -33.60 -70.11
CA LYS A 3 -31.71 -33.54 -68.76
C LYS A 3 -30.70 -33.61 -67.60
N ASN A 4 -29.51 -34.17 -67.79
CA ASN A 4 -28.50 -34.33 -66.74
C ASN A 4 -27.61 -33.13 -66.50
N LYS A 5 -27.49 -32.21 -67.47
CA LYS A 5 -26.61 -31.03 -67.31
C LYS A 5 -27.21 -29.99 -66.31
N ASN A 6 -28.53 -29.80 -66.36
CA ASN A 6 -29.18 -28.87 -65.46
C ASN A 6 -29.20 -29.43 -63.98
N LEU A 7 -29.35 -30.73 -63.81
CA LEU A 7 -29.25 -31.39 -62.50
C LEU A 7 -27.84 -31.24 -61.89
N LEU A 8 -26.82 -31.45 -62.72
CA LEU A 8 -25.40 -31.28 -62.27
C LEU A 8 -25.08 -29.83 -61.89
N ALA A 9 -25.55 -28.86 -62.70
CA ALA A 9 -25.38 -27.44 -62.38
C ALA A 9 -26.07 -27.03 -61.04
N THR A 10 -27.25 -27.58 -60.76
CA THR A 10 -27.98 -27.31 -59.50
C THR A 10 -27.29 -27.92 -58.31
N ILE A 11 -26.74 -29.12 -58.44
CA ILE A 11 -25.98 -29.79 -57.37
C ILE A 11 -24.68 -28.97 -57.08
N VAL A 12 -23.97 -28.55 -58.10
CA VAL A 12 -22.75 -27.73 -57.92
C VAL A 12 -23.08 -26.38 -57.24
N ALA A 13 -24.17 -25.71 -57.64
CA ALA A 13 -24.59 -24.46 -57.02
C ALA A 13 -24.97 -24.62 -55.53
N LEU A 14 -25.69 -25.70 -55.20
CA LEU A 14 -26.04 -26.05 -53.82
C LEU A 14 -24.78 -26.37 -52.96
N THR A 15 -23.81 -27.10 -53.53
CA THR A 15 -22.57 -27.43 -52.82
C THR A 15 -21.74 -26.17 -52.57
N VAL A 16 -21.66 -25.25 -53.53
CA VAL A 16 -20.96 -23.97 -53.34
C VAL A 16 -21.64 -23.11 -52.27
N MET A 17 -22.99 -23.07 -52.26
CA MET A 17 -23.74 -22.36 -51.22
C MET A 17 -23.53 -22.95 -49.83
N VAL A 18 -23.50 -24.27 -49.69
CA VAL A 18 -23.22 -24.95 -48.42
C VAL A 18 -21.80 -24.68 -47.95
N ILE A 19 -20.83 -24.72 -48.87
CA ILE A 19 -19.42 -24.39 -48.53
C ILE A 19 -19.29 -22.91 -48.12
N ALA A 20 -19.94 -21.99 -48.84
CA ALA A 20 -19.94 -20.58 -48.47
C ALA A 20 -20.64 -20.32 -47.12
N ALA A 21 -21.74 -21.01 -46.81
CA ALA A 21 -22.42 -20.94 -45.52
C ALA A 21 -21.52 -21.49 -44.38
N LEU A 22 -20.80 -22.59 -44.61
CA LEU A 22 -19.84 -23.13 -43.66
C LEU A 22 -18.65 -22.18 -43.43
N PHE A 23 -18.15 -21.51 -44.44
CA PHE A 23 -17.11 -20.49 -44.31
C PHE A 23 -17.60 -19.26 -43.56
N LEU A 24 -18.84 -18.82 -43.76
CA LEU A 24 -19.44 -17.71 -43.05
C LEU A 24 -19.68 -18.04 -41.57
N THR A 25 -20.19 -19.23 -41.27
CA THR A 25 -20.37 -19.70 -39.89
C THR A 25 -19.03 -19.92 -39.16
N GLN A 26 -17.98 -20.40 -39.85
CA GLN A 26 -16.63 -20.46 -39.28
C GLN A 26 -16.03 -19.08 -39.02
N LYS A 27 -16.31 -18.10 -39.88
CA LYS A 27 -15.86 -16.72 -39.67
C LYS A 27 -16.59 -16.01 -38.54
N GLU A 28 -17.88 -16.31 -38.34
CA GLU A 28 -18.64 -15.84 -37.17
C GLU A 28 -18.22 -16.53 -35.88
N GLN A 29 -17.93 -17.83 -35.90
CA GLN A 29 -17.38 -18.54 -34.73
C GLN A 29 -15.99 -18.06 -34.34
N ASN A 30 -15.12 -17.76 -35.29
CA ASN A 30 -13.80 -17.18 -35.01
C ASN A 30 -13.85 -15.72 -34.54
N ASN A 31 -14.93 -14.98 -34.84
CA ASN A 31 -15.13 -13.62 -34.29
C ASN A 31 -15.83 -13.61 -32.93
N SER A 32 -16.49 -14.71 -32.52
CA SER A 32 -17.18 -14.81 -31.22
C SER A 32 -16.30 -15.37 -30.10
N SER A 33 -15.08 -15.81 -30.39
CA SER A 33 -14.18 -16.45 -29.39
C SER A 33 -12.94 -15.62 -29.05
N ASN A 34 -12.95 -14.32 -29.33
CA ASN A 34 -11.91 -13.42 -28.80
C ASN A 34 -12.42 -12.57 -27.62
N SER A 35 -13.15 -13.17 -26.67
CA SER A 35 -13.06 -12.70 -25.31
C SER A 35 -11.72 -13.21 -24.79
N THR A 36 -10.66 -12.41 -24.89
CA THR A 36 -9.46 -12.63 -24.11
C THR A 36 -9.91 -12.79 -22.66
N GLU A 37 -9.72 -13.98 -22.10
CA GLU A 37 -10.01 -14.23 -20.69
C GLU A 37 -9.20 -13.20 -19.89
N LYS A 38 -9.90 -12.40 -19.09
CA LYS A 38 -9.22 -11.35 -18.32
C LYS A 38 -8.37 -11.99 -17.25
N VAL A 39 -7.13 -11.52 -17.13
CA VAL A 39 -6.32 -11.83 -15.96
C VAL A 39 -7.03 -11.34 -14.71
N LYS A 40 -7.17 -12.20 -13.72
CA LYS A 40 -7.85 -11.87 -12.45
C LYS A 40 -6.84 -11.78 -11.32
N ILE A 41 -6.83 -10.63 -10.62
CA ILE A 41 -5.97 -10.41 -9.46
C ILE A 41 -6.78 -10.05 -8.24
N GLY A 42 -6.35 -10.58 -7.07
CA GLY A 42 -6.91 -10.22 -5.78
C GLY A 42 -6.11 -9.09 -5.12
N VAL A 43 -6.79 -8.09 -4.60
CA VAL A 43 -6.16 -7.01 -3.83
C VAL A 43 -6.79 -6.96 -2.44
N LEU A 44 -5.98 -7.13 -1.41
CA LEU A 44 -6.41 -6.96 -0.01
C LEU A 44 -5.77 -5.69 0.56
N GLN A 45 -6.60 -4.73 0.94
CA GLN A 45 -6.20 -3.55 1.71
C GLN A 45 -6.51 -3.78 3.19
N PHE A 46 -5.59 -3.41 4.09
CA PHE A 46 -5.79 -3.64 5.53
C PHE A 46 -6.91 -2.78 6.10
N VAL A 47 -6.89 -1.47 5.81
CA VAL A 47 -7.89 -0.50 6.32
C VAL A 47 -8.01 0.68 5.36
N THR A 48 -9.09 1.45 5.47
CA THR A 48 -9.27 2.70 4.71
C THR A 48 -8.62 3.88 5.42
N HIS A 49 -7.66 4.51 4.77
CA HIS A 49 -7.15 5.86 5.03
C HIS A 49 -6.36 6.36 3.80
N ASP A 50 -6.14 7.66 3.73
CA ASP A 50 -5.65 8.34 2.52
C ASP A 50 -4.36 7.74 1.97
N SER A 51 -3.38 7.37 2.83
CA SER A 51 -2.11 6.76 2.38
C SER A 51 -2.33 5.43 1.64
N LEU A 52 -3.14 4.51 2.19
CA LEU A 52 -3.38 3.21 1.53
C LEU A 52 -4.24 3.36 0.28
N ASP A 53 -5.15 4.34 0.25
CA ASP A 53 -5.96 4.64 -0.93
C ASP A 53 -5.08 5.21 -2.07
N GLU A 54 -4.07 6.04 -1.75
CA GLU A 54 -3.07 6.50 -2.72
C GLU A 54 -2.19 5.36 -3.23
N ILE A 55 -1.77 4.41 -2.37
CA ILE A 55 -1.08 3.19 -2.80
C ILE A 55 -1.95 2.41 -3.78
N TYR A 56 -3.24 2.20 -3.48
CA TYR A 56 -4.14 1.48 -4.39
C TYR A 56 -4.34 2.21 -5.73
N LYS A 57 -4.42 3.54 -5.74
CA LYS A 57 -4.44 4.33 -6.97
C LYS A 57 -3.16 4.13 -7.78
N GLY A 58 -2.00 4.17 -7.12
CA GLY A 58 -0.71 3.91 -7.73
C GLY A 58 -0.60 2.50 -8.31
N ILE A 59 -1.07 1.46 -7.60
CA ILE A 59 -1.10 0.08 -8.08
C ILE A 59 -1.84 -0.01 -9.43
N LYS A 60 -3.02 0.60 -9.52
CA LYS A 60 -3.79 0.63 -10.78
C LYS A 60 -3.04 1.34 -11.90
N ALA A 61 -2.32 2.42 -11.58
CA ALA A 61 -1.50 3.13 -12.56
C ALA A 61 -0.30 2.28 -13.01
N GLY A 62 0.42 1.64 -12.08
CA GLY A 62 1.54 0.77 -12.38
C GLY A 62 1.16 -0.47 -13.19
N LEU A 63 0.02 -1.11 -12.88
CA LEU A 63 -0.54 -2.20 -13.68
C LEU A 63 -0.86 -1.73 -15.11
N LYS A 64 -1.47 -0.55 -15.25
CA LYS A 64 -1.77 0.04 -16.56
C LYS A 64 -0.51 0.32 -17.37
N GLU A 65 0.54 0.84 -16.76
CA GLU A 65 1.84 1.05 -17.42
C GLU A 65 2.48 -0.29 -17.85
N GLY A 66 2.24 -1.38 -17.12
CA GLY A 66 2.60 -2.75 -17.48
C GLY A 66 1.68 -3.42 -18.50
N GLY A 67 0.68 -2.72 -19.03
CA GLY A 67 -0.22 -3.25 -20.07
C GLY A 67 -1.49 -3.93 -19.54
N TYR A 68 -1.73 -3.92 -18.22
CA TYR A 68 -2.91 -4.51 -17.57
C TYR A 68 -3.96 -3.44 -17.30
N ILE A 69 -5.07 -3.46 -18.04
CA ILE A 69 -6.10 -2.41 -18.06
C ILE A 69 -7.44 -3.01 -17.62
N THR A 70 -8.04 -2.48 -16.56
CA THR A 70 -9.30 -3.00 -15.96
C THR A 70 -10.49 -3.03 -16.91
N THR A 71 -10.55 -2.11 -17.88
CA THR A 71 -11.62 -2.08 -18.89
C THR A 71 -11.41 -3.08 -20.04
N ASP A 72 -10.22 -3.69 -20.14
CA ASP A 72 -9.81 -4.51 -21.28
C ASP A 72 -9.46 -5.94 -20.86
N ASN A 73 -8.27 -6.14 -20.28
CA ASN A 73 -7.67 -7.46 -20.04
C ASN A 73 -7.46 -7.80 -18.56
N LEU A 74 -7.89 -6.94 -17.63
CA LEU A 74 -7.69 -7.12 -16.18
C LEU A 74 -9.02 -7.06 -15.42
N GLU A 75 -9.19 -7.97 -14.47
CA GLU A 75 -10.22 -7.92 -13.42
C GLU A 75 -9.54 -7.79 -12.05
N ILE A 76 -9.98 -6.85 -11.23
CA ILE A 76 -9.48 -6.66 -9.86
C ILE A 76 -10.57 -7.04 -8.87
N ASP A 77 -10.31 -8.09 -8.08
CA ASP A 77 -11.11 -8.49 -6.93
C ASP A 77 -10.57 -7.78 -5.68
N PHE A 78 -11.15 -6.61 -5.37
CA PHE A 78 -10.70 -5.77 -4.26
C PHE A 78 -11.49 -6.07 -2.98
N MET A 79 -10.76 -6.25 -1.86
CA MET A 79 -11.31 -6.39 -0.52
C MET A 79 -10.60 -5.48 0.46
N ASN A 80 -11.34 -4.97 1.45
CA ASN A 80 -10.80 -4.15 2.54
C ASN A 80 -11.19 -4.77 3.88
N ALA A 81 -10.22 -5.00 4.74
CA ALA A 81 -10.41 -5.67 6.03
C ALA A 81 -10.84 -4.73 7.15
N GLU A 82 -10.97 -3.42 6.89
CA GLU A 82 -11.41 -2.38 7.84
C GLU A 82 -10.63 -2.41 9.18
N GLY A 83 -9.35 -2.80 9.15
CA GLY A 83 -8.47 -2.89 10.30
C GLY A 83 -8.70 -4.11 11.21
N ASP A 84 -9.55 -5.05 10.81
CA ASP A 84 -9.87 -6.25 11.57
C ASP A 84 -9.04 -7.45 11.11
N GLN A 85 -8.16 -7.96 11.98
CA GLN A 85 -7.30 -9.11 11.70
C GLN A 85 -8.08 -10.40 11.37
N SER A 86 -9.28 -10.56 11.90
CA SER A 86 -10.13 -11.70 11.57
C SER A 86 -10.70 -11.61 10.15
N GLN A 87 -11.01 -10.39 9.71
CA GLN A 87 -11.42 -10.11 8.33
C GLN A 87 -10.24 -10.30 7.37
N VAL A 88 -9.02 -9.91 7.75
CA VAL A 88 -7.81 -10.17 6.96
C VAL A 88 -7.71 -11.66 6.63
N GLN A 89 -7.83 -12.54 7.62
CA GLN A 89 -7.76 -14.00 7.40
C GLN A 89 -8.89 -14.52 6.51
N THR A 90 -10.12 -14.05 6.75
CA THR A 90 -11.31 -14.47 5.99
C THR A 90 -11.22 -14.03 4.53
N MET A 91 -10.85 -12.77 4.31
CA MET A 91 -10.74 -12.19 2.96
C MET A 91 -9.56 -12.76 2.18
N SER A 92 -8.43 -13.03 2.85
CA SER A 92 -7.28 -13.70 2.21
C SER A 92 -7.66 -15.05 1.65
N LYS A 93 -8.35 -15.91 2.42
CA LYS A 93 -8.84 -17.20 1.93
C LYS A 93 -9.80 -17.03 0.77
N LYS A 94 -10.74 -16.08 0.88
CA LYS A 94 -11.72 -15.81 -0.17
C LYS A 94 -11.03 -15.37 -1.47
N LEU A 95 -10.01 -14.51 -1.40
CA LEU A 95 -9.26 -14.10 -2.59
C LEU A 95 -8.51 -15.27 -3.24
N VAL A 96 -7.97 -16.22 -2.45
CA VAL A 96 -7.36 -17.46 -2.97
C VAL A 96 -8.43 -18.32 -3.66
N ASP A 97 -9.59 -18.50 -3.02
CA ASP A 97 -10.67 -19.38 -3.53
C ASP A 97 -11.38 -18.80 -4.77
N ASN A 98 -11.32 -17.48 -4.98
CA ASN A 98 -11.97 -16.79 -6.10
C ASN A 98 -11.27 -16.99 -7.47
N GLY A 99 -10.18 -17.77 -7.52
CA GLY A 99 -9.46 -18.07 -8.77
C GLY A 99 -8.64 -16.89 -9.29
N ASN A 100 -8.11 -16.05 -8.41
CA ASN A 100 -7.14 -15.02 -8.74
C ASN A 100 -5.80 -15.66 -9.15
N GLU A 101 -5.11 -15.08 -10.12
CA GLU A 101 -3.81 -15.55 -10.62
C GLU A 101 -2.63 -14.94 -9.85
N LEU A 102 -2.87 -13.78 -9.20
CA LEU A 102 -1.91 -13.05 -8.40
C LEU A 102 -2.63 -12.31 -7.28
N LEU A 103 -1.99 -12.16 -6.13
CA LEU A 103 -2.51 -11.44 -4.99
C LEU A 103 -1.63 -10.23 -4.66
N ILE A 104 -2.24 -9.13 -4.24
CA ILE A 104 -1.56 -7.93 -3.76
C ILE A 104 -2.04 -7.63 -2.34
N GLY A 105 -1.11 -7.55 -1.39
CA GLY A 105 -1.40 -7.13 -0.02
C GLY A 105 -0.92 -5.71 0.22
N ILE A 106 -1.84 -4.78 0.50
CA ILE A 106 -1.52 -3.38 0.83
C ILE A 106 -1.39 -3.26 2.34
N ALA A 107 -0.22 -2.89 2.81
CA ALA A 107 0.29 -2.87 4.19
C ALA A 107 0.65 -4.27 4.75
N THR A 108 1.51 -4.28 5.77
CA THR A 108 2.07 -5.50 6.38
C THR A 108 1.01 -6.50 6.83
N PRO A 109 -0.08 -6.12 7.55
CA PRO A 109 -1.08 -7.10 7.99
C PRO A 109 -1.80 -7.80 6.84
N ALA A 110 -2.09 -7.08 5.75
CA ALA A 110 -2.73 -7.67 4.57
C ALA A 110 -1.79 -8.66 3.85
N ALA A 111 -0.52 -8.29 3.67
CA ALA A 111 0.48 -9.17 3.09
C ALA A 111 0.68 -10.45 3.92
N GLN A 112 0.76 -10.33 5.25
CA GLN A 112 0.83 -11.47 6.19
C GLN A 112 -0.41 -12.37 6.09
N GLY A 113 -1.60 -11.78 5.99
CA GLY A 113 -2.84 -12.56 5.81
C GLY A 113 -2.84 -13.39 4.53
N LEU A 114 -2.41 -12.81 3.41
CA LEU A 114 -2.27 -13.51 2.13
C LEU A 114 -1.20 -14.61 2.19
N ALA A 115 -0.04 -14.32 2.80
CA ALA A 115 1.04 -15.29 2.99
C ALA A 115 0.59 -16.52 3.82
N ASN A 116 -0.27 -16.30 4.82
CA ASN A 116 -0.86 -17.38 5.61
C ASN A 116 -1.94 -18.17 4.85
N ALA A 117 -2.53 -17.61 3.78
CA ALA A 117 -3.60 -18.25 3.02
C ALA A 117 -3.08 -19.12 1.87
N THR A 118 -1.92 -18.79 1.30
CA THR A 118 -1.36 -19.55 0.16
C THR A 118 0.16 -19.48 0.11
N THR A 119 0.77 -20.60 -0.32
CA THR A 119 2.19 -20.70 -0.66
C THR A 119 2.41 -20.94 -2.16
N GLU A 120 1.33 -20.95 -2.96
CA GLU A 120 1.37 -21.28 -4.38
C GLU A 120 1.15 -20.05 -5.27
N LEU A 121 0.13 -19.23 -4.96
CA LEU A 121 -0.16 -18.03 -5.73
C LEU A 121 0.91 -16.96 -5.49
N PRO A 122 1.35 -16.26 -6.54
CA PRO A 122 2.23 -15.10 -6.38
C PRO A 122 1.60 -14.03 -5.51
N ILE A 123 2.37 -13.50 -4.56
CA ILE A 123 1.94 -12.39 -3.69
C ILE A 123 2.89 -11.22 -3.88
N ILE A 124 2.32 -10.04 -4.14
CA ILE A 124 3.03 -8.78 -4.23
C ILE A 124 2.72 -7.95 -2.98
N MET A 125 3.76 -7.66 -2.21
CA MET A 125 3.67 -6.73 -1.07
C MET A 125 3.61 -5.30 -1.59
N GLY A 126 2.61 -4.53 -1.15
CA GLY A 126 2.50 -3.11 -1.39
C GLY A 126 2.74 -2.34 -0.09
N ALA A 127 3.87 -1.66 0.01
CA ALA A 127 4.28 -0.89 1.20
C ALA A 127 4.34 -1.75 2.47
N VAL A 128 5.33 -2.62 2.55
CA VAL A 128 5.65 -3.41 3.74
C VAL A 128 6.97 -2.92 4.32
N THR A 129 6.95 -2.45 5.56
CA THR A 129 8.07 -1.76 6.20
C THR A 129 9.29 -2.65 6.38
N ASP A 130 9.11 -3.84 6.95
CA ASP A 130 10.17 -4.84 7.11
C ASP A 130 9.71 -6.23 6.62
N PRO A 131 9.91 -6.54 5.33
CA PRO A 131 9.49 -7.83 4.79
C PRO A 131 10.15 -9.06 5.42
N VAL A 132 11.39 -8.90 5.92
CA VAL A 132 12.13 -10.00 6.57
C VAL A 132 11.64 -10.18 8.01
N GLY A 133 11.55 -9.10 8.79
CA GLY A 133 11.03 -9.14 10.15
C GLY A 133 9.56 -9.55 10.23
N ALA A 134 8.77 -9.23 9.21
CA ALA A 134 7.38 -9.69 9.06
C ALA A 134 7.26 -11.16 8.61
N ASN A 135 8.37 -11.87 8.40
CA ASN A 135 8.43 -13.26 7.91
C ASN A 135 7.76 -13.48 6.54
N LEU A 136 7.80 -12.48 5.66
CA LEU A 136 7.23 -12.56 4.32
C LEU A 136 8.24 -13.03 3.29
N VAL A 137 9.52 -12.65 3.45
CA VAL A 137 10.63 -13.09 2.62
C VAL A 137 11.83 -13.46 3.48
N THR A 138 12.71 -14.29 2.95
CA THR A 138 13.94 -14.69 3.68
C THR A 138 15.08 -13.68 3.50
N ASP A 139 15.09 -12.98 2.37
CA ASP A 139 16.09 -11.99 1.99
C ASP A 139 15.50 -11.01 0.98
N LEU A 140 15.89 -9.73 1.03
CA LEU A 140 15.32 -8.70 0.16
C LEU A 140 15.79 -8.80 -1.30
N LYS A 141 17.00 -9.35 -1.53
CA LYS A 141 17.55 -9.53 -2.89
C LYS A 141 17.13 -10.84 -3.54
N ASN A 142 16.92 -11.87 -2.72
CA ASN A 142 16.50 -13.19 -3.14
C ASN A 142 15.36 -13.68 -2.24
N PRO A 143 14.11 -13.26 -2.50
CA PRO A 143 12.97 -13.55 -1.62
C PRO A 143 12.76 -15.04 -1.34
N GLY A 144 13.00 -15.91 -2.34
CA GLY A 144 13.12 -17.37 -2.20
C GLY A 144 11.79 -18.13 -2.11
N GLY A 145 10.66 -17.44 -2.20
CA GLY A 145 9.30 -18.02 -2.12
C GLY A 145 8.36 -17.48 -3.18
N ASN A 146 7.06 -17.52 -2.90
CA ASN A 146 6.01 -16.98 -3.76
C ASN A 146 5.75 -15.49 -3.53
N ILE A 147 6.53 -14.80 -2.69
CA ILE A 147 6.31 -13.42 -2.25
C ILE A 147 7.46 -12.54 -2.71
N THR A 148 7.13 -11.39 -3.28
CA THR A 148 8.02 -10.25 -3.53
C THR A 148 7.22 -8.95 -3.40
N GLY A 149 7.81 -7.79 -3.68
CA GLY A 149 7.05 -6.54 -3.65
C GLY A 149 7.88 -5.31 -3.37
N VAL A 150 7.25 -4.35 -2.70
CA VAL A 150 7.79 -3.02 -2.42
C VAL A 150 7.81 -2.79 -0.90
N SER A 151 8.96 -2.34 -0.40
CA SER A 151 9.18 -1.98 1.00
C SER A 151 9.28 -0.46 1.16
N ASP A 152 8.64 0.06 2.23
CA ASP A 152 8.60 1.47 2.62
C ASP A 152 9.46 1.72 3.88
N GLN A 153 10.74 1.42 3.81
CA GLN A 153 11.68 1.63 4.92
C GLN A 153 11.85 3.12 5.23
N THR A 154 10.96 3.66 6.06
CA THR A 154 10.99 5.08 6.42
C THR A 154 12.26 5.41 7.22
N PRO A 155 12.99 6.49 6.89
CA PRO A 155 14.23 6.85 7.59
C PRO A 155 13.93 7.48 8.95
N VAL A 156 13.75 6.67 9.99
CA VAL A 156 13.37 7.12 11.35
C VAL A 156 14.40 8.03 12.01
N ALA A 157 15.69 7.90 11.67
CA ALA A 157 16.74 8.79 12.17
C ALA A 157 16.59 10.23 11.66
N ASP A 158 16.11 10.39 10.41
CA ASP A 158 15.83 11.69 9.83
C ASP A 158 14.60 12.34 10.50
N ALA A 159 13.60 11.54 10.90
CA ALA A 159 12.48 12.01 11.69
C ALA A 159 12.93 12.54 13.06
N VAL A 160 13.85 11.87 13.76
CA VAL A 160 14.44 12.35 15.03
C VAL A 160 15.19 13.67 14.81
N SER A 161 15.93 13.77 13.71
CA SER A 161 16.67 14.99 13.35
C SER A 161 15.71 16.16 13.11
N LEU A 162 14.61 15.92 12.39
CA LEU A 162 13.58 16.92 12.11
C LEU A 162 12.86 17.36 13.40
N ILE A 163 12.56 16.44 14.33
CA ILE A 163 12.01 16.76 15.65
C ILE A 163 12.94 17.71 16.39
N LYS A 164 14.25 17.41 16.40
CA LYS A 164 15.25 18.24 17.07
C LYS A 164 15.38 19.63 16.46
N GLU A 165 15.24 19.74 15.15
CA GLU A 165 15.34 21.02 14.45
C GLU A 165 14.11 21.91 14.69
N ILE A 166 12.91 21.32 14.72
CA ILE A 166 11.65 22.06 14.90
C ILE A 166 11.34 22.32 16.37
N THR A 167 11.68 21.40 17.26
CA THR A 167 11.39 21.46 18.71
C THR A 167 12.64 21.26 19.55
N PRO A 168 13.65 22.17 19.49
CA PRO A 168 14.97 21.98 20.11
C PRO A 168 14.92 21.87 21.65
N ASP A 169 13.87 22.40 22.27
CA ASP A 169 13.70 22.38 23.74
C ASP A 169 12.98 21.10 24.22
N ALA A 170 12.44 20.28 23.33
CA ALA A 170 11.79 19.02 23.66
C ALA A 170 12.79 18.04 24.25
N LYS A 171 12.38 17.31 25.30
CA LYS A 171 13.19 16.30 25.99
C LYS A 171 12.53 14.93 26.00
N THR A 172 11.23 14.92 25.85
CA THR A 172 10.42 13.70 25.93
C THR A 172 9.56 13.52 24.70
N ILE A 173 9.69 12.38 24.05
CA ILE A 173 8.88 12.01 22.87
C ILE A 173 7.92 10.90 23.28
N GLY A 174 6.61 11.11 23.10
CA GLY A 174 5.60 10.07 23.22
C GLY A 174 5.38 9.40 21.87
N VAL A 175 5.63 8.10 21.77
CA VAL A 175 5.43 7.34 20.55
C VAL A 175 4.11 6.59 20.62
N LEU A 176 3.16 6.95 19.74
CA LEU A 176 1.82 6.35 19.66
C LEU A 176 1.80 5.31 18.53
N TYR A 177 1.44 4.07 18.85
CA TYR A 177 1.45 2.99 17.86
C TYR A 177 0.49 1.85 18.20
N SER A 178 0.17 1.01 17.21
CA SER A 178 -0.63 -0.20 17.37
C SER A 178 0.23 -1.38 17.83
N SER A 179 -0.18 -2.03 18.94
CA SER A 179 0.45 -3.27 19.40
C SER A 179 0.15 -4.49 18.51
N ASN A 180 -0.80 -4.37 17.58
CA ASN A 180 -1.24 -5.45 16.69
C ASN A 180 -0.62 -5.38 15.28
N GLU A 181 0.25 -4.40 15.04
CA GLU A 181 0.94 -4.21 13.76
C GLU A 181 2.45 -4.41 13.92
N ASP A 182 3.02 -5.39 13.20
CA ASP A 182 4.44 -5.71 13.29
C ASP A 182 5.33 -4.60 12.70
N ASN A 183 4.88 -3.95 11.59
CA ASN A 183 5.53 -2.75 11.04
C ASN A 183 5.72 -1.67 12.10
N SER A 184 4.70 -1.38 12.89
CA SER A 184 4.74 -0.35 13.91
C SER A 184 5.71 -0.69 15.02
N LYS A 185 5.70 -1.92 15.52
CA LYS A 185 6.62 -2.38 16.59
C LYS A 185 8.10 -2.26 16.18
N ILE A 186 8.42 -2.62 14.94
CA ILE A 186 9.78 -2.53 14.41
C ILE A 186 10.22 -1.08 14.33
N GLN A 187 9.41 -0.21 13.71
CA GLN A 187 9.74 1.21 13.60
C GLN A 187 9.86 1.90 14.96
N VAL A 188 9.00 1.55 15.93
CA VAL A 188 9.10 2.07 17.29
C VAL A 188 10.43 1.71 17.94
N ALA A 189 10.89 0.46 17.78
CA ALA A 189 12.18 0.03 18.34
C ALA A 189 13.36 0.78 17.69
N GLU A 190 13.35 0.96 16.38
CA GLU A 190 14.35 1.72 15.63
C GLU A 190 14.32 3.21 16.02
N PHE A 191 13.13 3.82 16.03
CA PHE A 191 12.95 5.21 16.42
C PHE A 191 13.41 5.47 17.83
N LYS A 192 13.05 4.60 18.79
CA LYS A 192 13.46 4.70 20.19
C LYS A 192 14.98 4.70 20.31
N THR A 193 15.65 3.78 19.63
CA THR A 193 17.11 3.72 19.61
C THR A 193 17.72 5.03 19.14
N ALA A 194 17.27 5.53 17.98
CA ALA A 194 17.77 6.78 17.40
C ALA A 194 17.46 8.00 18.30
N ALA A 195 16.26 8.06 18.88
CA ALA A 195 15.86 9.17 19.73
C ALA A 195 16.62 9.18 21.07
N GLU A 196 16.84 8.03 21.71
CA GLU A 196 17.63 7.90 22.94
C GLU A 196 19.10 8.26 22.69
N GLU A 197 19.68 7.86 21.55
CA GLU A 197 21.02 8.28 21.12
C GLU A 197 21.11 9.80 20.91
N ALA A 198 20.03 10.44 20.42
CA ALA A 198 19.92 11.89 20.27
C ALA A 198 19.67 12.64 21.60
N GLY A 199 19.49 11.92 22.72
CA GLY A 199 19.34 12.45 24.07
C GLY A 199 17.89 12.64 24.53
N TYR A 200 16.90 12.09 23.84
CA TYR A 200 15.48 12.13 24.25
C TYR A 200 15.13 11.01 25.21
N ALA A 201 14.18 11.28 26.11
CA ALA A 201 13.43 10.23 26.78
C ALA A 201 12.25 9.79 25.89
N VAL A 202 12.11 8.50 25.65
CA VAL A 202 11.04 7.95 24.82
C VAL A 202 10.01 7.23 25.69
N LEU A 203 8.75 7.63 25.56
CA LEU A 203 7.60 7.01 26.23
C LEU A 203 6.73 6.31 25.18
N GLU A 204 6.55 5.01 25.32
CA GLU A 204 5.77 4.20 24.40
C GLU A 204 4.29 4.15 24.82
N TYR A 205 3.39 4.41 23.88
CA TYR A 205 1.95 4.41 24.06
C TYR A 205 1.30 3.49 23.02
N ALA A 206 1.19 2.21 23.40
CA ALA A 206 0.60 1.19 22.55
C ALA A 206 -0.92 1.19 22.69
N VAL A 207 -1.63 1.04 21.55
CA VAL A 207 -3.07 0.81 21.50
C VAL A 207 -3.35 -0.54 20.83
N ALA A 208 -4.40 -1.23 21.26
CA ALA A 208 -4.83 -2.48 20.63
C ALA A 208 -5.88 -2.21 19.52
N SER A 209 -6.54 -1.05 19.54
CA SER A 209 -7.52 -0.64 18.54
C SER A 209 -7.67 0.88 18.49
N SER A 210 -8.30 1.38 17.43
CA SER A 210 -8.61 2.81 17.26
C SER A 210 -9.50 3.38 18.38
N ASN A 211 -10.29 2.54 19.06
CA ASN A 211 -11.13 2.94 20.19
C ASN A 211 -10.35 3.43 21.41
N GLU A 212 -9.10 3.02 21.57
CA GLU A 212 -8.23 3.38 22.69
C GLU A 212 -7.47 4.69 22.46
N ILE A 213 -7.41 5.17 21.21
CA ILE A 213 -6.57 6.30 20.80
C ILE A 213 -6.85 7.54 21.63
N ALA A 214 -8.13 7.93 21.80
CA ALA A 214 -8.45 9.17 22.50
C ALA A 214 -7.90 9.20 23.94
N ALA A 215 -8.11 8.14 24.70
CA ALA A 215 -7.65 8.05 26.09
C ALA A 215 -6.11 7.94 26.17
N THR A 216 -5.51 7.21 25.24
CA THR A 216 -4.05 7.03 25.19
C THR A 216 -3.35 8.33 24.82
N VAL A 217 -3.87 9.09 23.83
CA VAL A 217 -3.31 10.40 23.44
C VAL A 217 -3.47 11.43 24.56
N GLU A 218 -4.57 11.41 25.32
CA GLU A 218 -4.73 12.29 26.48
C GLU A 218 -3.63 12.07 27.52
N VAL A 219 -3.31 10.81 27.82
CA VAL A 219 -2.21 10.46 28.72
C VAL A 219 -0.85 10.84 28.11
N ALA A 220 -0.62 10.52 26.85
CA ALA A 220 0.63 10.80 26.16
C ALA A 220 0.93 12.29 26.11
N SER A 221 -0.04 13.11 25.69
CA SER A 221 0.08 14.56 25.60
C SER A 221 0.27 15.28 26.94
N SER A 222 -0.09 14.62 28.05
CA SER A 222 0.15 15.16 29.40
C SER A 222 1.57 14.90 29.92
N LYS A 223 2.34 14.05 29.26
CA LYS A 223 3.65 13.57 29.74
C LYS A 223 4.79 13.80 28.76
N ALA A 224 4.49 13.95 27.48
CA ALA A 224 5.49 14.15 26.43
C ALA A 224 5.45 15.58 25.90
N ASP A 225 6.63 16.10 25.54
CA ASP A 225 6.77 17.41 24.94
C ASP A 225 6.29 17.41 23.47
N VAL A 226 6.48 16.29 22.79
CA VAL A 226 6.05 16.02 21.41
C VAL A 226 5.52 14.60 21.28
N LEU A 227 4.62 14.37 20.31
CA LEU A 227 4.19 13.05 19.91
C LEU A 227 4.83 12.67 18.57
N PHE A 228 5.11 11.38 18.41
CA PHE A 228 5.53 10.79 17.15
C PHE A 228 4.62 9.59 16.83
N THR A 229 4.21 9.49 15.56
CA THR A 229 3.50 8.32 15.04
C THR A 229 4.30 7.70 13.90
N PRO A 230 4.68 6.41 13.99
CA PRO A 230 5.32 5.69 12.89
C PRO A 230 4.33 5.48 11.72
N VAL A 231 4.73 4.73 10.70
CA VAL A 231 3.79 4.19 9.69
C VAL A 231 2.89 3.16 10.38
N ASP A 232 1.75 3.62 10.87
CA ASP A 232 0.79 2.85 11.67
C ASP A 232 -0.63 3.02 11.12
N ASN A 233 -1.21 1.94 10.62
CA ASN A 233 -2.49 2.00 9.94
C ASN A 233 -3.67 2.24 10.90
N THR A 234 -3.60 1.69 12.12
CA THR A 234 -4.62 1.90 13.16
C THR A 234 -4.65 3.36 13.60
N VAL A 235 -3.48 3.97 13.82
CA VAL A 235 -3.37 5.38 14.19
C VAL A 235 -3.77 6.27 13.01
N ALA A 236 -3.36 5.95 11.78
CA ALA A 236 -3.71 6.70 10.58
C ALA A 236 -5.23 6.74 10.36
N SER A 237 -5.92 5.61 10.52
CA SER A 237 -7.38 5.52 10.34
C SER A 237 -8.17 6.39 11.34
N ALA A 238 -7.58 6.76 12.47
CA ALA A 238 -8.20 7.58 13.51
C ALA A 238 -7.40 8.86 13.81
N PHE A 239 -6.58 9.33 12.87
CA PHE A 239 -5.66 10.44 13.10
C PHE A 239 -6.33 11.75 13.48
N SER A 240 -7.53 12.02 12.96
CA SER A 240 -8.35 13.17 13.37
C SER A 240 -8.64 13.19 14.88
N THR A 241 -8.79 12.00 15.50
CA THR A 241 -8.93 11.86 16.96
C THR A 241 -7.63 12.21 17.68
N VAL A 242 -6.48 11.75 17.16
CA VAL A 242 -5.16 12.10 17.71
C VAL A 242 -4.99 13.62 17.74
N VAL A 243 -5.21 14.27 16.61
CA VAL A 243 -5.11 15.73 16.46
C VAL A 243 -6.07 16.47 17.40
N SER A 244 -7.33 16.05 17.44
CA SER A 244 -8.35 16.67 18.30
C SER A 244 -8.01 16.63 19.78
N VAL A 245 -7.37 15.54 20.24
CA VAL A 245 -6.96 15.40 21.66
C VAL A 245 -5.67 16.14 21.95
N ALA A 246 -4.62 15.97 21.12
CA ALA A 246 -3.33 16.61 21.30
C ALA A 246 -3.40 18.15 21.25
N ASN A 247 -4.31 18.70 20.45
CA ASN A 247 -4.54 20.15 20.38
C ASN A 247 -5.04 20.77 21.69
N LYS A 248 -5.67 20.01 22.58
CA LYS A 248 -6.11 20.51 23.89
C LYS A 248 -4.93 20.93 24.78
N THR A 249 -3.81 20.24 24.64
CA THR A 249 -2.54 20.49 25.36
C THR A 249 -1.52 21.23 24.50
N LYS A 250 -1.85 21.52 23.23
CA LYS A 250 -0.93 22.08 22.24
C LYS A 250 0.33 21.23 22.03
N THR A 251 0.23 19.93 22.13
CA THR A 251 1.33 19.01 21.93
C THR A 251 1.54 18.78 20.43
N PRO A 252 2.70 19.14 19.86
CA PRO A 252 2.98 18.93 18.43
C PRO A 252 3.09 17.44 18.10
N ILE A 253 2.56 17.07 16.92
CA ILE A 253 2.55 15.69 16.43
C ILE A 253 3.46 15.61 15.20
N PHE A 254 4.52 14.83 15.29
CA PHE A 254 5.34 14.43 14.14
C PHE A 254 4.84 13.09 13.61
N THR A 255 4.89 12.91 12.29
CA THR A 255 4.33 11.74 11.63
C THR A 255 5.31 11.13 10.63
N SER A 256 4.98 9.97 10.06
CA SER A 256 5.79 9.29 9.04
C SER A 256 5.16 9.32 7.65
N VAL A 257 3.98 9.93 7.49
CA VAL A 257 3.26 10.03 6.21
C VAL A 257 2.69 11.41 5.96
N GLU A 258 2.62 11.83 4.69
CA GLU A 258 2.26 13.18 4.26
C GLU A 258 0.82 13.56 4.64
N ASP A 259 -0.14 12.68 4.40
CA ASP A 259 -1.56 12.92 4.67
C ASP A 259 -1.84 13.16 6.16
N MET A 260 -1.07 12.58 7.07
CA MET A 260 -1.15 12.93 8.49
C MET A 260 -0.65 14.35 8.77
N VAL A 261 0.34 14.88 8.02
CA VAL A 261 0.75 16.29 8.14
C VAL A 261 -0.35 17.21 7.65
N GLU A 262 -1.01 16.85 6.54
CA GLU A 262 -2.20 17.55 6.03
C GLU A 262 -3.35 17.51 7.04
N GLY A 263 -3.53 16.37 7.72
CA GLY A 263 -4.55 16.14 8.73
C GLY A 263 -4.32 16.85 10.06
N GLY A 264 -3.18 17.52 10.28
CA GLY A 264 -2.89 18.29 11.50
C GLY A 264 -1.60 17.93 12.22
N GLY A 265 -0.76 17.07 11.68
CA GLY A 265 0.63 16.89 12.10
C GLY A 265 1.47 18.13 11.77
N ILE A 266 2.56 18.37 12.52
CA ILE A 266 3.43 19.52 12.29
C ILE A 266 4.44 19.29 11.16
N ALA A 267 5.00 18.07 11.09
CA ALA A 267 6.00 17.71 10.09
C ALA A 267 6.16 16.18 9.96
N SER A 268 6.72 15.77 8.84
CA SER A 268 7.05 14.37 8.54
C SER A 268 8.30 14.28 7.68
N VAL A 269 9.04 13.18 7.82
CA VAL A 269 9.90 12.66 6.76
C VAL A 269 9.14 11.49 6.14
N THR A 270 8.71 11.63 4.88
CA THR A 270 7.72 10.77 4.25
C THR A 270 8.18 10.20 2.92
N LEU A 271 7.58 9.09 2.51
CA LEU A 271 7.69 8.49 1.18
C LEU A 271 6.41 8.76 0.39
N SER A 272 6.53 8.90 -0.94
CA SER A 272 5.36 9.03 -1.81
C SER A 272 4.53 7.73 -1.82
N GLN A 273 3.36 7.75 -1.23
CA GLN A 273 2.46 6.59 -1.17
C GLN A 273 1.99 6.18 -2.57
N TYR A 274 1.74 7.16 -3.43
CA TYR A 274 1.39 6.90 -4.82
C TYR A 274 2.52 6.20 -5.58
N ASP A 275 3.78 6.62 -5.41
CA ASP A 275 4.92 6.00 -6.12
C ASP A 275 5.21 4.59 -5.60
N LEU A 276 5.04 4.32 -4.29
CA LEU A 276 5.05 2.98 -3.73
C LEU A 276 4.01 2.09 -4.43
N GLY A 277 2.80 2.62 -4.62
CA GLY A 277 1.74 1.94 -5.36
C GLY A 277 2.10 1.69 -6.82
N VAL A 278 2.64 2.69 -7.54
CA VAL A 278 3.07 2.53 -8.94
C VAL A 278 4.14 1.44 -9.06
N ALA A 279 5.12 1.43 -8.18
CA ALA A 279 6.15 0.39 -8.15
C ALA A 279 5.55 -1.00 -7.88
N THR A 280 4.60 -1.11 -6.95
CA THR A 280 3.86 -2.34 -6.65
C THR A 280 3.10 -2.85 -7.87
N GLY A 281 2.37 -1.98 -8.57
CA GLY A 281 1.63 -2.33 -9.78
C GLY A 281 2.53 -2.78 -10.93
N LYS A 282 3.67 -2.11 -11.14
CA LYS A 282 4.68 -2.53 -12.13
C LYS A 282 5.28 -3.89 -11.79
N MET A 283 5.55 -4.15 -10.51
CA MET A 283 6.05 -5.45 -10.08
C MET A 283 5.01 -6.54 -10.29
N ALA A 284 3.74 -6.28 -9.98
CA ALA A 284 2.64 -7.20 -10.26
C ALA A 284 2.56 -7.53 -11.76
N ALA A 285 2.62 -6.53 -12.63
CA ALA A 285 2.65 -6.74 -14.08
C ALA A 285 3.84 -7.62 -14.51
N LYS A 286 5.03 -7.36 -13.99
CA LYS A 286 6.24 -8.17 -14.28
C LYS A 286 6.06 -9.63 -13.88
N ILE A 287 5.41 -9.91 -12.75
CA ILE A 287 5.15 -11.29 -12.30
C ILE A 287 4.06 -11.94 -13.18
N LEU A 288 3.02 -11.22 -13.56
CA LEU A 288 2.00 -11.69 -14.51
C LEU A 288 2.60 -12.02 -15.89
N ASP A 289 3.64 -11.30 -16.31
CA ASP A 289 4.42 -11.57 -17.53
C ASP A 289 5.37 -12.78 -17.40
N GLY A 290 5.36 -13.49 -16.26
CA GLY A 290 6.07 -14.74 -16.05
C GLY A 290 7.38 -14.62 -15.28
N ALA A 291 7.70 -13.48 -14.68
CA ALA A 291 8.84 -13.40 -13.75
C ALA A 291 8.56 -14.21 -12.48
N ASN A 292 9.60 -14.85 -11.94
CA ASN A 292 9.46 -15.63 -10.72
C ASN A 292 9.59 -14.73 -9.47
N PRO A 293 8.61 -14.69 -8.56
CA PRO A 293 8.71 -13.93 -7.31
C PRO A 293 9.97 -14.28 -6.50
N ALA A 294 10.35 -15.56 -6.46
CA ALA A 294 11.51 -16.04 -5.71
C ALA A 294 12.84 -15.37 -6.12
N ASP A 295 12.96 -14.99 -7.39
CA ASP A 295 14.16 -14.41 -8.00
C ASP A 295 14.00 -12.91 -8.29
N THR A 296 12.86 -12.32 -7.94
CA THR A 296 12.58 -10.90 -8.15
C THR A 296 12.86 -10.15 -6.84
N PRO A 297 13.91 -9.31 -6.78
CA PRO A 297 14.25 -8.56 -5.57
C PRO A 297 13.11 -7.65 -5.10
N VAL A 298 12.97 -7.52 -3.78
CA VAL A 298 12.11 -6.51 -3.18
C VAL A 298 12.65 -5.12 -3.53
N GLN A 299 11.80 -4.25 -4.03
CA GLN A 299 12.15 -2.85 -4.28
C GLN A 299 12.02 -2.06 -2.99
N ILE A 300 13.09 -1.37 -2.59
CA ILE A 300 13.14 -0.61 -1.34
C ILE A 300 13.00 0.88 -1.64
N PHE A 301 12.09 1.54 -0.92
CA PHE A 301 11.99 2.99 -0.83
C PHE A 301 12.43 3.41 0.57
N ASN A 302 13.52 4.19 0.66
CA ASN A 302 14.11 4.63 1.93
C ASN A 302 14.66 6.07 1.87
N GLU A 303 14.45 6.77 0.77
CA GLU A 303 14.82 8.17 0.64
C GLU A 303 13.59 9.05 0.88
N GLY A 304 13.44 9.52 2.12
CA GLY A 304 12.31 10.35 2.53
C GLY A 304 12.46 11.81 2.10
N THR A 305 11.33 12.48 1.96
CA THR A 305 11.24 13.94 1.75
C THR A 305 10.57 14.60 2.94
N VAL A 306 10.96 15.84 3.24
CA VAL A 306 10.40 16.60 4.35
C VAL A 306 9.12 17.30 3.91
N VAL A 307 8.05 17.11 4.70
CA VAL A 307 6.79 17.86 4.58
C VAL A 307 6.52 18.58 5.90
N VAL A 308 6.13 19.84 5.83
CA VAL A 308 5.84 20.65 7.03
C VAL A 308 4.49 21.36 6.92
N ASN A 309 3.84 21.54 8.05
CA ASN A 309 2.59 22.28 8.17
C ASN A 309 2.82 23.59 8.93
N GLN A 310 3.00 24.67 8.19
CA GLN A 310 3.29 25.99 8.74
C GLN A 310 2.09 26.56 9.49
N LYS A 311 0.87 26.23 9.07
CA LYS A 311 -0.34 26.64 9.76
C LYS A 311 -0.42 26.02 11.16
N VAL A 312 -0.20 24.69 11.25
CA VAL A 312 -0.18 23.98 12.55
C VAL A 312 0.95 24.50 13.44
N ALA A 313 2.15 24.69 12.89
CA ALA A 313 3.28 25.25 13.63
C ALA A 313 2.90 26.59 14.25
N LYS A 314 2.29 27.50 13.47
CA LYS A 314 1.84 28.81 13.94
C LYS A 314 0.76 28.74 15.03
N GLU A 315 -0.20 27.82 14.90
CA GLU A 315 -1.26 27.57 15.91
C GLU A 315 -0.68 27.06 17.23
N LEU A 316 0.37 26.26 17.17
CA LEU A 316 1.12 25.76 18.33
C LEU A 316 2.10 26.78 18.92
N GLY A 317 2.36 27.90 18.22
CA GLY A 317 3.35 28.90 18.63
C GLY A 317 4.80 28.50 18.32
N ILE A 318 4.98 27.55 17.39
CA ILE A 318 6.30 27.06 16.94
C ILE A 318 6.68 27.82 15.67
N THR A 319 7.91 28.32 15.63
CA THR A 319 8.46 28.96 14.44
C THR A 319 9.33 27.99 13.67
N LEU A 320 8.92 27.67 12.44
CA LEU A 320 9.78 26.88 11.53
C LEU A 320 10.92 27.79 11.02
N SER A 321 12.15 27.30 11.08
CA SER A 321 13.31 28.01 10.55
C SER A 321 13.29 28.07 9.02
N ASP A 322 13.96 29.05 8.43
CA ASP A 322 14.13 29.15 6.98
C ASP A 322 14.83 27.90 6.42
N ASP A 323 15.70 27.27 7.19
CA ASP A 323 16.40 26.04 6.82
C ASP A 323 15.41 24.86 6.70
N VAL A 324 14.51 24.66 7.67
CA VAL A 324 13.46 23.65 7.62
C VAL A 324 12.54 23.87 6.42
N ILE A 325 12.09 25.11 6.21
CA ILE A 325 11.20 25.46 5.08
C ILE A 325 11.87 25.21 3.74
N SER A 326 13.17 25.58 3.61
CA SER A 326 13.91 25.43 2.35
C SER A 326 14.19 23.96 1.97
N LYS A 327 14.31 23.07 2.96
CA LYS A 327 14.49 21.63 2.78
C LYS A 327 13.17 20.89 2.49
N ALA A 328 12.04 21.51 2.83
CA ALA A 328 10.74 20.87 2.65
C ALA A 328 10.38 20.75 1.16
N SER A 329 10.01 19.54 0.76
CA SER A 329 9.43 19.26 -0.57
C SER A 329 8.01 19.83 -0.69
N LYS A 330 7.31 19.98 0.46
CA LYS A 330 5.98 20.56 0.55
C LYS A 330 5.82 21.35 1.85
N VAL A 331 5.27 22.55 1.73
CA VAL A 331 4.88 23.41 2.85
C VAL A 331 3.36 23.62 2.78
N ILE A 332 2.65 23.22 3.83
CA ILE A 332 1.20 23.42 3.99
C ILE A 332 0.99 24.75 4.72
N GLU A 333 0.30 25.71 4.08
CA GLU A 333 0.06 27.08 4.57
C GLU A 333 -1.30 27.24 5.26
#